data_c56a068a96de56d437d0bd4b28ecff1c
#
_entry.id   c56a068a96de56d437d0bd4b28ecff1c
#
_cell.length_a   1.000
_cell.length_b   1.000
_cell.length_c   1.000
_cell.angle_alpha   90.00
_cell.angle_beta   90.00
_cell.angle_gamma   90.00
#
_symmetry.space_group_name_H-M   'P 1'
#
loop_
_entity.id
_entity.type
_entity.pdbx_description
1 polymer ?
#
loop_
_entity_poly.entity_id
_entity_poly.type
_entity_poly.pdbx_seq_one_letter_code
_entity_poly.pdbx_strand_id
1 'polypeptide(L)'
;PNYTIDTLRLLRKRYPRNSFQLIIGSDNWRIFTQWRDYQEIIDDFGVIVYPRPGYRTPTIYEDNVEIIDAPENSLSSTLTRDSIMRGKNMHYFLPEGVYDYIRAHNLYKIQKQ
;
A
#
# COMPACT_ATOMS: atom_id res chain seq x y z
N PRO A 1 -9.07 4.33 18.52
CA PRO A 1 -7.95 4.36 17.59
C PRO A 1 -8.25 3.54 16.37
N ASN A 2 -7.73 4.02 15.29
CA ASN A 2 -8.02 3.39 14.02
C ASN A 2 -6.86 2.49 13.62
N TYR A 3 -7.16 1.22 13.49
CA TYR A 3 -6.20 0.29 12.94
C TYR A 3 -6.31 0.28 11.42
N THR A 4 -5.22 0.03 10.76
CA THR A 4 -5.21 -0.03 9.29
C THR A 4 -6.24 -1.01 8.75
N ILE A 5 -6.38 -2.18 9.39
CA ILE A 5 -7.36 -3.16 8.93
C ILE A 5 -8.79 -2.61 8.96
N ASP A 6 -9.12 -1.81 9.95
CA ASP A 6 -10.45 -1.23 10.04
C ASP A 6 -10.71 -0.27 8.89
N THR A 7 -9.72 0.53 8.54
CA THR A 7 -9.83 1.45 7.41
C THR A 7 -9.99 0.70 6.11
N LEU A 8 -9.19 -0.35 5.90
CA LEU A 8 -9.27 -1.16 4.68
C LEU A 8 -10.62 -1.85 4.55
N ARG A 9 -11.15 -2.38 5.66
CA ARG A 9 -12.48 -3.00 5.65
C ARG A 9 -13.56 -1.98 5.29
N LEU A 10 -13.44 -0.79 5.82
CA LEU A 10 -14.39 0.29 5.52
C LEU A 10 -14.35 0.67 4.05
N LEU A 11 -13.16 0.81 3.50
CA LEU A 11 -12.98 1.15 2.09
C LEU A 11 -13.57 0.07 1.20
N ARG A 12 -13.31 -1.20 1.51
CA ARG A 12 -13.87 -2.32 0.76
C ARG A 12 -15.39 -2.31 0.79
N LYS A 13 -15.95 -2.01 1.93
CA LYS A 13 -17.42 -1.97 2.09
C LYS A 13 -18.02 -0.81 1.32
N ARG A 14 -17.36 0.34 1.35
CA ARG A 14 -17.87 1.55 0.73
C ARG A 14 -17.73 1.55 -0.79
N TYR A 15 -16.66 0.96 -1.26
CA TYR A 15 -16.32 0.96 -2.67
C TYR A 15 -16.08 -0.46 -3.16
N PRO A 16 -17.13 -1.28 -3.23
CA PRO A 16 -16.96 -2.71 -3.50
C PRO A 16 -16.47 -3.03 -4.91
N ARG A 17 -16.51 -2.06 -5.81
CA ARG A 17 -16.02 -2.24 -7.18
C ARG A 17 -14.54 -1.92 -7.31
N ASN A 18 -13.94 -1.39 -6.26
CA ASN A 18 -12.52 -1.03 -6.26
C ASN A 18 -11.74 -2.05 -5.45
N SER A 19 -10.50 -2.25 -5.86
CA SER A 19 -9.55 -3.06 -5.09
C SER A 19 -8.58 -2.12 -4.38
N PHE A 20 -8.21 -2.47 -3.16
CA PHE A 20 -7.30 -1.65 -2.37
C PHE A 20 -6.09 -2.47 -1.96
N GLN A 21 -4.93 -1.86 -2.07
CA GLN A 21 -3.67 -2.44 -1.61
C GLN A 21 -3.02 -1.49 -0.63
N LEU A 22 -2.40 -2.04 0.41
CA LEU A 22 -1.67 -1.25 1.38
C LEU A 22 -0.25 -0.99 0.89
N ILE A 23 0.22 0.24 1.02
CA ILE A 23 1.61 0.58 0.70
C ILE A 23 2.28 1.03 1.98
N ILE A 24 3.40 0.39 2.31
CA ILE A 24 4.20 0.76 3.48
C ILE A 24 5.68 0.74 3.13
N GLY A 25 6.45 1.48 3.90
CA GLY A 25 7.90 1.45 3.77
C GLY A 25 8.50 0.24 4.48
N SER A 26 9.77 -0.04 4.16
CA SER A 26 10.49 -1.15 4.77
C SER A 26 10.65 -0.98 6.28
N ASP A 27 10.60 0.24 6.79
CA ASP A 27 10.61 0.50 8.23
C ASP A 27 9.37 -0.06 8.91
N ASN A 28 8.20 0.11 8.32
CA ASN A 28 6.96 -0.45 8.85
C ASN A 28 6.85 -1.95 8.57
N TRP A 29 7.37 -2.41 7.46
CA TRP A 29 7.35 -3.85 7.16
C TRP A 29 8.08 -4.65 8.23
N ARG A 30 9.16 -4.09 8.78
CA ARG A 30 9.96 -4.76 9.81
C ARG A 30 9.12 -5.13 11.03
N ILE A 31 8.09 -4.34 11.34
CA ILE A 31 7.25 -4.57 12.52
C ILE A 31 5.81 -4.92 12.12
N PHE A 32 5.59 -5.27 10.86
CA PHE A 32 4.24 -5.46 10.34
C PHE A 32 3.46 -6.58 11.04
N THR A 33 4.16 -7.60 11.51
CA THR A 33 3.51 -8.70 12.23
C THR A 33 2.90 -8.26 13.57
N GLN A 34 3.22 -7.06 14.03
CA GLN A 34 2.62 -6.51 15.23
C GLN A 34 1.32 -5.74 14.92
N TRP A 35 1.00 -5.53 13.67
CA TRP A 35 -0.23 -4.83 13.30
C TRP A 35 -1.42 -5.74 13.50
N ARG A 36 -2.55 -5.14 13.89
CA ARG A 36 -3.77 -5.90 14.09
C ARG A 36 -4.20 -6.55 12.77
N ASP A 37 -4.49 -7.86 12.84
CA ASP A 37 -4.99 -8.65 11.72
C ASP A 37 -4.11 -8.49 10.47
N TYR A 38 -2.80 -8.47 10.67
CA TYR A 38 -1.88 -8.26 9.57
C TYR A 38 -2.01 -9.33 8.48
N GLN A 39 -2.32 -10.56 8.86
CA GLN A 39 -2.46 -11.63 7.88
C GLN A 39 -3.67 -11.38 6.97
N GLU A 40 -4.75 -10.86 7.53
CA GLU A 40 -5.91 -10.49 6.73
C GLU A 40 -5.58 -9.36 5.76
N ILE A 41 -4.75 -8.41 6.18
CA ILE A 41 -4.30 -7.33 5.30
C ILE A 41 -3.58 -7.93 4.09
N ILE A 42 -2.68 -8.86 4.32
CA ILE A 42 -1.94 -9.53 3.26
C ILE A 42 -2.90 -10.32 2.36
N ASP A 43 -3.73 -11.16 2.95
CA ASP A 43 -4.54 -12.11 2.20
C ASP A 43 -5.67 -11.44 1.42
N ASP A 44 -6.32 -10.46 2.03
CA ASP A 44 -7.52 -9.86 1.44
C ASP A 44 -7.24 -8.60 0.64
N PHE A 45 -6.17 -7.88 0.95
CA PHE A 45 -5.87 -6.60 0.30
C PHE A 45 -4.56 -6.63 -0.46
N GLY A 46 -3.53 -7.20 0.13
CA GLY A 46 -2.20 -7.17 -0.44
C GLY A 46 -1.38 -5.99 0.08
N VAL A 47 -0.07 -6.15 0.06
CA VAL A 47 0.85 -5.16 0.59
C VAL A 47 1.94 -4.89 -0.42
N ILE A 48 2.26 -3.63 -0.61
CA ILE A 48 3.41 -3.18 -1.38
C ILE A 48 4.38 -2.55 -0.42
N VAL A 49 5.63 -3.01 -0.46
CA VAL A 49 6.69 -2.51 0.40
C VAL A 49 7.68 -1.73 -0.46
N TYR A 50 7.99 -0.50 -0.07
CA TYR A 50 8.99 0.30 -0.76
C TYR A 50 10.19 0.55 0.16
N PRO A 51 11.38 0.73 -0.40
CA PRO A 51 12.59 0.89 0.42
C PRO A 51 12.61 2.24 1.13
N ARG A 52 13.10 2.23 2.36
CA ARG A 52 13.32 3.43 3.15
C ARG A 52 14.78 3.50 3.56
N PRO A 53 15.39 4.70 3.56
CA PRO A 53 16.77 4.84 3.99
C PRO A 53 16.98 4.32 5.40
N GLY A 54 18.05 3.57 5.60
CA GLY A 54 18.39 3.03 6.91
C GLY A 54 17.68 1.73 7.27
N TYR A 55 16.81 1.22 6.42
CA TYR A 55 16.11 -0.02 6.67
C TYR A 55 16.32 -0.99 5.53
N ARG A 56 16.62 -2.23 5.89
CA ARG A 56 16.85 -3.26 4.89
C ARG A 56 15.56 -3.59 4.16
N THR A 57 15.64 -3.66 2.84
CA THR A 57 14.52 -4.16 2.06
C THR A 57 14.39 -5.66 2.27
N PRO A 58 13.20 -6.15 2.60
CA PRO A 58 13.02 -7.57 2.84
C PRO A 58 13.19 -8.37 1.56
N THR A 59 13.64 -9.62 1.73
CA THR A 59 13.80 -10.56 0.62
C THR A 59 12.83 -11.73 0.72
N ILE A 60 11.85 -11.61 1.60
CA ILE A 60 10.87 -12.67 1.80
C ILE A 60 9.79 -12.54 0.73
N TYR A 61 9.53 -13.63 0.04
CA TYR A 61 8.50 -13.67 -0.99
C TYR A 61 7.27 -14.35 -0.43
N GLU A 62 6.18 -13.62 -0.36
CA GLU A 62 4.88 -14.15 0.02
C GLU A 62 3.88 -13.77 -1.06
N ASP A 63 2.85 -14.59 -1.22
CA ASP A 63 1.74 -14.23 -2.09
C ASP A 63 1.12 -12.95 -1.58
N ASN A 64 0.77 -12.06 -2.49
CA ASN A 64 0.14 -10.77 -2.20
C ASN A 64 1.05 -9.77 -1.48
N VAL A 65 2.34 -10.02 -1.41
CA VAL A 65 3.31 -9.04 -0.94
C VAL A 65 4.27 -8.74 -2.09
N GLU A 66 4.30 -7.50 -2.50
CA GLU A 66 5.13 -7.04 -3.59
C GLU A 66 6.18 -6.08 -3.05
N ILE A 67 7.43 -6.31 -3.41
CA ILE A 67 8.53 -5.45 -2.96
C ILE A 67 8.97 -4.63 -4.15
N ILE A 68 8.89 -3.32 -4.02
CA ILE A 68 9.32 -2.39 -5.05
C ILE A 68 10.78 -2.03 -4.77
N ASP A 69 11.64 -2.27 -5.74
CA ASP A 69 13.04 -1.88 -5.64
C ASP A 69 13.23 -0.56 -6.40
N ALA A 70 12.59 0.48 -5.87
CA ALA A 70 12.61 1.79 -6.50
C ALA A 70 12.74 2.87 -5.44
N PRO A 71 13.46 3.97 -5.74
CA PRO A 71 13.51 5.10 -4.83
C PRO A 71 12.12 5.64 -4.55
N GLU A 72 11.96 6.23 -3.37
CA GLU A 72 10.70 6.80 -2.94
C GLU A 72 10.18 7.86 -3.93
N ASN A 73 11.09 8.59 -4.56
CA ASN A 73 10.72 9.64 -5.51
C ASN A 73 10.13 9.10 -6.83
N SER A 74 10.28 7.80 -7.11
CA SER A 74 9.69 7.20 -8.30
C SER A 74 8.52 6.27 -7.97
N LEU A 75 8.10 6.24 -6.72
CA LEU A 75 7.06 5.34 -6.24
C LEU A 75 5.75 5.53 -6.98
N SER A 76 5.33 6.78 -7.15
CA SER A 76 4.04 7.08 -7.79
C SER A 76 3.99 6.62 -9.24
N SER A 77 5.07 6.83 -9.99
CA SER A 77 5.14 6.38 -11.37
C SER A 77 5.03 4.87 -11.46
N THR A 78 5.70 4.18 -10.54
CA THR A 78 5.65 2.73 -10.48
C THR A 78 4.24 2.23 -10.19
N LEU A 79 3.57 2.85 -9.22
CA LEU A 79 2.21 2.47 -8.86
C LEU A 79 1.21 2.75 -9.97
N THR A 80 1.33 3.88 -10.64
CA THR A 80 0.44 4.24 -11.74
C THR A 80 0.59 3.24 -12.88
N ARG A 81 1.83 2.92 -13.22
CA ARG A 81 2.11 1.97 -14.29
C ARG A 81 1.54 0.59 -13.95
N ASP A 82 1.73 0.15 -12.71
CA ASP A 82 1.22 -1.14 -12.27
C ASP A 82 -0.30 -1.21 -12.34
N SER A 83 -0.98 -0.17 -11.92
CA SER A 83 -2.44 -0.08 -12.00
C SER A 83 -2.94 -0.24 -13.44
N ILE A 84 -2.29 0.47 -14.36
CA ILE A 84 -2.68 0.43 -15.77
C ILE A 84 -2.46 -0.96 -16.34
N MET A 85 -1.33 -1.57 -16.02
CA MET A 85 -1.00 -2.89 -16.54
C MET A 85 -1.95 -3.98 -16.04
N ARG A 86 -2.45 -3.84 -14.83
CA ARG A 86 -3.38 -4.80 -14.27
C ARG A 86 -4.79 -4.67 -14.85
N GLY A 87 -5.08 -3.55 -15.50
CA GLY A 87 -6.40 -3.29 -16.07
C GLY A 87 -7.49 -3.30 -15.01
N LYS A 88 -7.16 -2.96 -13.79
CA LYS A 88 -8.09 -2.98 -12.66
C LYS A 88 -8.28 -1.60 -12.09
N ASN A 89 -9.41 -1.40 -11.45
CA ASN A 89 -9.66 -0.19 -10.69
C ASN A 89 -8.98 -0.31 -9.33
N MET A 90 -7.66 -0.30 -9.34
CA MET A 90 -6.84 -0.51 -8.17
C MET A 90 -6.53 0.81 -7.49
N HIS A 91 -6.71 0.84 -6.19
CA HIS A 91 -6.39 1.99 -5.37
C HIS A 91 -5.41 1.58 -4.28
N TYR A 92 -4.61 2.53 -3.85
CA TYR A 92 -3.59 2.26 -2.86
C TYR A 92 -3.87 3.07 -1.60
N PHE A 93 -3.85 2.38 -0.47
CA PHE A 93 -3.99 3.02 0.83
C PHE A 93 -2.61 3.17 1.44
N LEU A 94 -2.30 4.41 1.83
CA LEU A 94 -1.02 4.74 2.44
C LEU A 94 -1.25 5.26 3.85
N PRO A 95 -0.49 4.77 4.83
CA PRO A 95 -0.54 5.35 6.15
C PRO A 95 -0.15 6.83 6.11
N GLU A 96 -0.53 7.53 7.18
CA GLU A 96 -0.25 8.94 7.33
C GLU A 96 1.23 9.23 7.11
N GLY A 97 1.52 10.30 6.39
CA GLY A 97 2.87 10.69 6.05
C GLY A 97 3.21 10.37 4.61
N VAL A 98 3.15 9.10 4.24
CA VAL A 98 3.38 8.70 2.85
C VAL A 98 2.20 9.11 1.98
N TYR A 99 1.00 8.94 2.50
CA TYR A 99 -0.20 9.39 1.82
C TYR A 99 -0.13 10.89 1.52
N ASP A 100 0.31 11.67 2.49
CA ASP A 100 0.40 13.12 2.31
C ASP A 100 1.40 13.48 1.22
N TYR A 101 2.50 12.76 1.12
CA TYR A 101 3.47 12.99 0.06
C TYR A 101 2.85 12.79 -1.31
N ILE A 102 2.19 11.67 -1.51
CA ILE A 102 1.58 11.35 -2.81
C ILE A 102 0.48 12.33 -3.17
N ARG A 103 -0.33 12.69 -2.21
CA ARG A 103 -1.43 13.63 -2.41
C ARG A 103 -0.91 15.02 -2.75
N ALA A 104 0.12 15.49 -2.04
CA ALA A 104 0.68 16.81 -2.28
C ALA A 104 1.29 16.92 -3.67
N HIS A 105 1.84 15.84 -4.20
CA HIS A 105 2.45 15.82 -5.53
C HIS A 105 1.47 15.41 -6.62
N ASN A 106 0.21 15.20 -6.27
CA ASN A 106 -0.86 14.83 -7.21
C ASN A 106 -0.47 13.61 -8.05
N LEU A 107 0.24 12.66 -7.45
CA LEU A 107 0.80 11.53 -8.18
C LEU A 107 -0.16 10.37 -8.31
N TYR A 108 -1.07 10.24 -7.37
CA TYR A 108 -2.06 9.20 -7.38
C TYR A 108 -3.30 9.70 -6.65
N LYS A 109 -4.48 9.43 -7.21
CA LYS A 109 -5.72 9.83 -6.58
C LYS A 109 -6.42 8.63 -6.00
N ILE A 110 -6.55 8.61 -4.67
CA ILE A 110 -7.47 7.70 -4.03
C ILE A 110 -8.83 8.35 -4.19
N GLN A 111 -9.66 7.74 -5.00
CA GLN A 111 -10.90 8.38 -5.40
C GLN A 111 -11.89 8.48 -4.25
N LYS A 112 -12.47 9.64 -4.14
CA LYS A 112 -13.69 9.82 -3.38
C LYS A 112 -14.83 9.51 -4.33
N GLN A 113 -15.60 8.58 -3.94
CA GLN A 113 -16.72 8.18 -4.77
C GLN A 113 -17.99 8.81 -4.28
#